data_9cec1d83460497f8dc62e5b6a4268cd1
#
_entry.id   9cec1d83460497f8dc62e5b6a4268cd1
#
_cell.length_a   1.000
_cell.length_b   1.000
_cell.length_c   1.000
_cell.angle_alpha   90.00
_cell.angle_beta   90.00
_cell.angle_gamma   90.00
#
_symmetry.space_group_name_H-M   'P 1'
#
loop_
_entity.id
_entity.type
_entity.pdbx_description
1 polymer ?
#
loop_
_entity_poly.entity_id
_entity_poly.type
_entity_poly.pdbx_seq_one_letter_code
_entity_poly.pdbx_strand_id
1 'polypeptide(L)'
;MARYGGEEFAVIASWTNIDAAKILAEKLRKTIEELKLPDVPQFTCSFGVAQMEEEDFTHDIIKRADDALYEAKNSGRNIVIAKGESR
;
A
#
# COMPACT_ATOMS: atom_id res chain seq x y z
N MET A 1 -23.95 -0.42 13.26
CA MET A 1 -22.78 -1.31 13.17
C MET A 1 -21.63 -0.58 12.52
N ALA A 2 -20.55 -0.62 13.13
CA ALA A 2 -19.39 0.04 12.55
C ALA A 2 -18.75 -0.86 11.53
N ARG A 3 -18.31 -0.26 10.48
CA ARG A 3 -17.58 -0.98 9.48
C ARG A 3 -16.11 -0.99 9.87
N TYR A 4 -15.54 -2.15 9.86
CA TYR A 4 -14.13 -2.30 10.16
C TYR A 4 -13.33 -2.49 8.91
N GLY A 5 -13.72 -1.81 7.90
CA GLY A 5 -12.99 -1.98 6.67
C GLY A 5 -11.59 -1.47 6.79
N GLY A 6 -10.78 -1.89 5.89
CA GLY A 6 -9.45 -1.34 5.79
C GLY A 6 -9.48 -0.08 4.97
N GLU A 7 -8.53 0.78 5.24
CA GLU A 7 -8.23 1.87 4.35
C GLU A 7 -7.23 1.40 3.33
N GLU A 8 -7.21 2.04 2.18
CA GLU A 8 -6.33 1.64 1.09
C GLU A 8 -5.52 2.83 0.65
N PHE A 9 -4.22 2.66 0.57
CA PHE A 9 -3.31 3.72 0.20
C PHE A 9 -2.41 3.28 -0.93
N ALA A 10 -2.22 4.16 -1.89
CA ALA A 10 -1.26 3.94 -2.96
C ALA A 10 -0.03 4.77 -2.65
N VAL A 11 1.13 4.16 -2.78
CA VAL A 11 2.40 4.83 -2.55
C VAL A 11 3.21 4.73 -3.82
N ILE A 12 3.69 5.87 -4.29
CA ILE A 12 4.53 5.89 -5.48
C ILE A 12 5.96 6.13 -5.03
N ALA A 13 6.81 5.17 -5.31
CA ALA A 13 8.21 5.24 -4.95
C ALA A 13 8.99 5.82 -6.12
N SER A 14 9.94 6.67 -5.81
CA SER A 14 10.85 7.13 -6.85
C SER A 14 11.73 5.97 -7.27
N TRP A 15 12.33 6.11 -8.41
CA TRP A 15 12.90 5.02 -9.20
C TRP A 15 13.87 4.08 -8.52
N THR A 16 14.40 4.41 -7.39
CA THR A 16 15.43 3.55 -6.86
C THR A 16 15.09 3.00 -5.50
N ASN A 17 13.88 3.24 -5.01
CA ASN A 17 13.63 2.95 -3.61
C ASN A 17 12.35 2.22 -3.32
N ILE A 18 12.01 1.25 -4.17
CA ILE A 18 10.81 0.47 -3.90
C ILE A 18 10.97 -0.34 -2.62
N ASP A 19 12.19 -0.83 -2.34
CA ASP A 19 12.38 -1.60 -1.12
C ASP A 19 12.21 -0.75 0.12
N ALA A 20 12.72 0.48 0.09
CA ALA A 20 12.55 1.39 1.21
C ALA A 20 11.08 1.76 1.39
N ALA A 21 10.36 1.97 0.28
CA ALA A 21 8.94 2.27 0.34
C ALA A 21 8.15 1.09 0.89
N LYS A 22 8.52 -0.13 0.52
CA LYS A 22 7.88 -1.32 1.07
C LYS A 22 8.10 -1.42 2.57
N ILE A 23 9.31 -1.16 3.01
CA ILE A 23 9.63 -1.23 4.44
C ILE A 23 8.83 -0.19 5.20
N LEU A 24 8.74 1.02 4.67
CA LEU A 24 7.97 2.07 5.31
C LEU A 24 6.49 1.73 5.35
N ALA A 25 5.96 1.24 4.23
CA ALA A 25 4.55 0.86 4.17
C ALA A 25 4.24 -0.27 5.14
N GLU A 26 5.14 -1.23 5.26
CA GLU A 26 4.95 -2.34 6.19
C GLU A 26 4.97 -1.85 7.65
N LYS A 27 5.85 -0.92 7.96
CA LYS A 27 5.88 -0.31 9.28
C LYS A 27 4.58 0.40 9.60
N LEU A 28 4.08 1.16 8.63
CA LEU A 28 2.82 1.87 8.84
C LEU A 28 1.66 0.90 8.98
N ARG A 29 1.64 -0.13 8.16
CA ARG A 29 0.58 -1.14 8.25
C ARG A 29 0.55 -1.77 9.63
N LYS A 30 1.71 -2.17 10.12
CA LYS A 30 1.81 -2.82 11.42
C LYS A 30 1.45 -1.87 12.55
N THR A 31 1.92 -0.64 12.47
CA THR A 31 1.60 0.36 13.48
C THR A 31 0.10 0.59 13.58
N ILE A 32 -0.55 0.67 12.42
CA ILE A 32 -1.99 0.90 12.39
C ILE A 32 -2.73 -0.33 12.90
N GLU A 33 -2.25 -1.50 12.54
CA GLU A 33 -2.88 -2.74 13.00
C GLU A 33 -2.86 -2.83 14.53
N GLU A 34 -1.79 -2.36 15.14
CA GLU A 34 -1.62 -2.45 16.58
C GLU A 34 -2.17 -1.25 17.34
N LEU A 35 -2.64 -0.26 16.62
CA LEU A 35 -3.13 0.96 17.22
C LEU A 35 -4.47 0.71 17.89
N LYS A 36 -4.59 1.16 19.13
CA LYS A 36 -5.85 1.04 19.87
C LYS A 36 -6.25 2.40 20.37
N LEU A 37 -7.36 2.86 19.88
CA LEU A 37 -7.89 4.17 20.26
C LEU A 37 -9.22 3.98 20.95
N PRO A 38 -9.47 4.72 22.06
CA PRO A 38 -10.78 4.65 22.71
C PRO A 38 -11.85 5.15 21.76
N ASP A 39 -12.97 4.47 21.77
CA ASP A 39 -14.15 4.85 20.98
C ASP A 39 -13.96 4.81 19.48
N VAL A 40 -12.88 4.20 19.01
CA VAL A 40 -12.64 4.02 17.59
C VAL A 40 -12.53 2.52 17.29
N PRO A 41 -13.30 2.00 16.35
CA PRO A 41 -13.18 0.58 16.01
C PRO A 41 -11.78 0.29 15.46
N GLN A 42 -11.33 -0.90 15.73
CA GLN A 42 -10.07 -1.36 15.18
C GLN A 42 -10.15 -1.38 13.66
N PHE A 43 -9.09 -0.95 13.00
CA PHE A 43 -9.06 -1.00 11.55
C PHE A 43 -7.65 -1.35 11.09
N THR A 44 -7.53 -1.68 9.82
CA THR A 44 -6.26 -2.02 9.22
C THR A 44 -6.10 -1.23 7.92
N CYS A 45 -4.91 -1.26 7.39
CA CYS A 45 -4.62 -0.58 6.14
C CYS A 45 -3.95 -1.53 5.16
N SER A 46 -4.28 -1.34 3.90
CA SER A 46 -3.61 -2.03 2.81
C SER A 46 -2.84 -1.01 1.99
N PHE A 47 -1.68 -1.40 1.53
CA PHE A 47 -0.82 -0.49 0.77
C PHE A 47 -0.47 -1.12 -0.56
N GLY A 48 -0.67 -0.36 -1.62
CA GLY A 48 -0.13 -0.71 -2.92
C GLY A 48 1.04 0.21 -3.19
N VAL A 49 2.21 -0.36 -3.41
CA VAL A 49 3.42 0.40 -3.65
C VAL A 49 3.83 0.19 -5.09
N ALA A 50 3.98 1.27 -5.83
CA ALA A 50 4.37 1.20 -7.21
C ALA A 50 5.67 1.97 -7.40
N GLN A 51 6.61 1.37 -8.11
CA GLN A 51 7.85 2.05 -8.43
C GLN A 51 7.71 2.75 -9.76
N MET A 52 8.15 4.00 -9.81
CA MET A 52 8.18 4.75 -11.04
C MET A 52 9.30 4.23 -11.92
N GLU A 53 8.98 3.89 -13.15
CA GLU A 53 9.94 3.42 -14.13
C GLU A 53 10.37 4.56 -15.03
N GLU A 54 11.53 4.40 -15.64
CA GLU A 54 12.15 5.49 -16.38
C GLU A 54 11.29 6.01 -17.53
N GLU A 55 10.54 5.13 -18.16
CA GLU A 55 9.73 5.51 -19.30
C GLU A 55 8.26 5.61 -18.99
N ASP A 56 7.91 5.70 -17.73
CA ASP A 56 6.51 5.77 -17.36
C ASP A 56 5.90 7.12 -17.75
N PHE A 57 4.71 7.04 -18.30
CA PHE A 57 3.83 8.18 -18.30
C PHE A 57 3.00 8.16 -17.02
N THR A 58 2.32 9.27 -16.76
CA THR A 58 1.53 9.37 -15.54
C THR A 58 0.52 8.23 -15.40
N HIS A 59 -0.16 7.89 -16.50
CA HIS A 59 -1.17 6.83 -16.41
C HIS A 59 -0.54 5.46 -16.19
N ASP A 60 0.73 5.26 -16.56
CA ASP A 60 1.39 3.98 -16.33
C ASP A 60 1.64 3.75 -14.85
N ILE A 61 2.12 4.78 -14.16
CA ILE A 61 2.42 4.63 -12.73
C ILE A 61 1.14 4.52 -11.91
N ILE A 62 0.11 5.24 -12.31
CA ILE A 62 -1.18 5.16 -11.64
C ILE A 62 -1.77 3.76 -11.81
N LYS A 63 -1.70 3.22 -13.01
CA LYS A 63 -2.20 1.88 -13.24
C LYS A 63 -1.44 0.84 -12.42
N ARG A 64 -0.13 0.99 -12.32
CA ARG A 64 0.68 0.07 -11.52
C ARG A 64 0.30 0.14 -10.06
N ALA A 65 0.06 1.34 -9.54
CA ALA A 65 -0.37 1.51 -8.17
C ALA A 65 -1.75 0.91 -7.94
N ASP A 66 -2.66 1.12 -8.88
CA ASP A 66 -4.01 0.55 -8.79
C ASP A 66 -3.97 -0.97 -8.82
N ASP A 67 -3.12 -1.55 -9.67
CA ASP A 67 -2.98 -3.00 -9.73
C ASP A 67 -2.47 -3.54 -8.40
N ALA A 68 -1.52 -2.84 -7.78
CA ALA A 68 -1.01 -3.27 -6.49
C ALA A 68 -2.09 -3.22 -5.41
N LEU A 69 -2.89 -2.17 -5.42
CA LEU A 69 -4.00 -2.06 -4.47
C LEU A 69 -5.04 -3.14 -4.69
N TYR A 70 -5.32 -3.43 -5.95
CA TYR A 70 -6.28 -4.47 -6.28
C TYR A 70 -5.81 -5.82 -5.75
N GLU A 71 -4.53 -6.13 -5.92
CA GLU A 71 -3.98 -7.35 -5.37
C GLU A 71 -4.05 -7.38 -3.85
N ALA A 72 -3.76 -6.25 -3.22
CA ALA A 72 -3.83 -6.19 -1.77
C ALA A 72 -5.24 -6.49 -1.28
N LYS A 73 -6.23 -5.94 -1.96
CA LYS A 73 -7.63 -6.16 -1.62
C LYS A 73 -7.98 -7.63 -1.77
N ASN A 74 -7.55 -8.24 -2.87
CA ASN A 74 -7.88 -9.63 -3.16
C ASN A 74 -7.06 -10.62 -2.34
N SER A 75 -6.00 -10.16 -1.71
CA SER A 75 -5.17 -11.01 -0.86
C SER A 75 -5.58 -10.93 0.61
N GLY A 76 -6.75 -10.36 0.88
CA GLY A 76 -7.28 -10.36 2.24
C GLY A 76 -7.11 -9.04 2.97
N ARG A 77 -6.60 -8.02 2.31
CA ARG A 77 -6.36 -6.72 2.91
C ARG A 77 -5.32 -6.79 4.03
N ASN A 78 -5.04 -5.68 4.65
CA ASN A 78 -4.03 -5.62 5.71
C ASN A 78 -2.71 -6.18 5.24
N ILE A 79 -2.23 -5.68 4.10
CA ILE A 79 -1.05 -6.21 3.45
C ILE A 79 -0.41 -5.12 2.60
N VAL A 80 0.86 -5.28 2.33
CA VAL A 80 1.59 -4.41 1.41
C VAL A 80 1.92 -5.21 0.17
N ILE A 81 1.49 -4.71 -0.97
CA ILE A 81 1.82 -5.30 -2.27
C ILE A 81 2.62 -4.28 -3.05
N ALA A 82 3.74 -4.69 -3.59
CA ALA A 82 4.59 -3.79 -4.36
C ALA A 82 4.69 -4.26 -5.79
N LYS A 83 4.62 -3.32 -6.71
CA LYS A 83 4.76 -3.56 -8.13
C LYS A 83 5.87 -2.70 -8.68
N GLY A 84 6.76 -3.29 -9.39
CA GLY A 84 7.87 -2.61 -9.99
C GLY A 84 9.01 -3.58 -10.17
N GLU A 85 9.93 -3.17 -10.98
CA GLU A 85 11.07 -4.00 -11.25
C GLU A 85 12.13 -3.74 -10.22
N SER A 86 12.49 -4.77 -9.50
CA SER A 86 13.65 -4.62 -8.66
C SER A 86 14.82 -5.16 -9.46
N ARG A 87 15.73 -4.34 -9.74
CA ARG A 87 16.89 -4.70 -10.53
C ARG A 87 18.13 -4.63 -9.72
#